data_1471bbaf69bcd53c14e117638bf9bcc5
#
_entry.id   1471bbaf69bcd53c14e117638bf9bcc5
#
_cell.length_a   1.000
_cell.length_b   1.000
_cell.length_c   1.000
_cell.angle_alpha   90.00
_cell.angle_beta   90.00
_cell.angle_gamma   90.00
#
_symmetry.space_group_name_H-M   'P 1'
#
loop_
_entity.id
_entity.type
_entity.pdbx_description
1 polymer ?
#
loop_
_entity_poly.entity_id
_entity_poly.type
_entity_poly.pdbx_seq_one_letter_code
_entity_poly.pdbx_strand_id
1 'polypeptide(L)' 'MNDTDRQARITQLQNHRRVLLQRREQRGASIATIDMELTVVRSELQALYEVGRRQPSHRAAPTPQLA' A
#
# COMPACT_ATOMS: atom_id res chain seq x y z
N MET A 1 4.22 -8.52 12.03
CA MET A 1 2.98 -7.74 11.83
C MET A 1 1.86 -8.71 11.53
N ASN A 2 0.79 -8.65 12.29
CA ASN A 2 -0.31 -9.57 12.04
C ASN A 2 -1.26 -8.96 11.00
N ASP A 3 -2.24 -9.73 10.59
CA ASP A 3 -3.14 -9.30 9.53
C ASP A 3 -3.92 -8.05 9.91
N THR A 4 -4.36 -7.95 11.13
CA THR A 4 -5.12 -6.78 11.56
C THR A 4 -4.26 -5.53 11.48
N ASP A 5 -3.04 -5.60 11.96
CA ASP A 5 -2.12 -4.46 11.90
C ASP A 5 -1.80 -4.10 10.46
N ARG A 6 -1.61 -5.10 9.62
CA ARG A 6 -1.31 -4.86 8.22
C ARG A 6 -2.47 -4.17 7.52
N GLN A 7 -3.68 -4.63 7.76
CA GLN A 7 -4.86 -4.02 7.16
C GLN A 7 -5.06 -2.60 7.65
N ALA A 8 -4.82 -2.36 8.93
CA ALA A 8 -4.95 -1.02 9.47
C ALA A 8 -3.95 -0.07 8.80
N ARG A 9 -2.73 -0.56 8.60
CA ARG A 9 -1.72 0.26 7.96
C ARG A 9 -2.07 0.53 6.50
N ILE A 10 -2.59 -0.47 5.80
CA ILE A 10 -3.02 -0.29 4.41
C ILE A 10 -4.10 0.77 4.33
N THR A 11 -5.10 0.70 5.20
CA THR A 11 -6.18 1.68 5.21
C THR A 11 -5.63 3.09 5.47
N GLN A 12 -4.71 3.20 6.42
CA GLN A 12 -4.09 4.46 6.73
C GLN A 12 -3.38 5.05 5.52
N LEU A 13 -2.63 4.22 4.83
CA LEU A 13 -1.89 4.67 3.65
C LEU A 13 -2.81 5.03 2.50
N GLN A 14 -3.89 4.30 2.33
CA GLN A 14 -4.87 4.62 1.29
C GLN A 14 -5.52 5.97 1.55
N ASN A 15 -5.84 6.24 2.80
CA ASN A 15 -6.41 7.53 3.17
C ASN A 15 -5.41 8.65 2.97
N HIS A 16 -4.18 8.41 3.35
CA HIS A 16 -3.12 9.39 3.18
C HIS A 16 -2.93 9.70 1.69
N ARG A 17 -2.95 8.68 0.86
CA ARG A 17 -2.82 8.87 -0.57
C ARG A 17 -3.95 9.75 -1.12
N ARG A 18 -5.17 9.52 -0.64
CA ARG A 18 -6.30 10.32 -1.09
C ARG A 18 -6.11 11.79 -0.74
N VAL A 19 -5.64 12.04 0.48
CA VAL A 19 -5.40 13.41 0.92
C VAL A 19 -4.33 14.05 0.05
N LEU A 20 -3.27 13.31 -0.26
CA LEU A 20 -2.21 13.86 -1.09
C LEU A 20 -2.71 14.19 -2.49
N LEU A 21 -3.55 13.34 -3.06
CA LEU A 21 -4.11 13.59 -4.38
C LEU A 21 -5.00 14.83 -4.37
N GLN A 22 -5.74 15.03 -3.31
CA GLN A 22 -6.55 16.23 -3.19
C GLN A 22 -5.69 17.48 -3.07
N ARG A 23 -4.62 17.40 -2.29
CA ARG A 23 -3.73 18.54 -2.15
C ARG A 23 -3.04 18.88 -3.45
N ARG A 24 -2.77 17.87 -4.25
CA ARG A 24 -2.10 18.07 -5.53
C ARG A 24 -2.92 18.95 -6.45
N GLU A 25 -4.22 18.95 -6.28
CA GLU A 25 -5.10 19.74 -7.13
C GLU A 25 -5.31 21.16 -6.63
N GLN A 26 -4.79 21.48 -5.47
CA GLN A 26 -4.98 22.80 -4.91
C GLN A 26 -4.01 23.78 -5.53
N ARG A 27 -4.47 25.04 -5.63
CA ARG A 27 -3.64 26.08 -6.16
C ARG A 27 -2.44 26.28 -5.24
N GLY A 28 -1.28 26.39 -5.82
CA GLY A 28 -0.07 26.60 -5.03
C GLY A 28 0.50 25.34 -4.42
N ALA A 29 -0.05 24.18 -4.76
CA ALA A 29 0.44 22.93 -4.20
C ALA A 29 1.87 22.66 -4.65
N SER A 30 2.66 22.08 -3.76
CA SER A 30 4.01 21.69 -4.09
C SER A 30 3.98 20.33 -4.74
N ILE A 31 3.82 20.31 -6.03
CA ILE A 31 3.62 19.08 -6.79
C ILE A 31 4.77 18.11 -6.61
N ALA A 32 6.00 18.61 -6.66
CA ALA A 32 7.16 17.73 -6.56
C ALA A 32 7.20 17.03 -5.20
N THR A 33 6.92 17.76 -4.13
CA THR A 33 6.92 17.19 -2.80
C THR A 33 5.80 16.16 -2.65
N ILE A 34 4.61 16.51 -3.14
CA ILE A 34 3.47 15.61 -3.06
C ILE A 34 3.73 14.33 -3.86
N ASP A 35 4.29 14.48 -5.05
CA ASP A 35 4.60 13.31 -5.88
C ASP A 35 5.61 12.40 -5.20
N MET A 36 6.58 12.99 -4.52
CA MET A 36 7.55 12.22 -3.79
C MET A 36 6.88 11.42 -2.67
N GLU A 37 5.97 12.07 -1.93
CA GLU A 37 5.25 11.40 -0.88
C GLU A 37 4.34 10.32 -1.44
N LEU A 38 3.72 10.56 -2.59
CA LEU A 38 2.90 9.55 -3.23
C LEU A 38 3.72 8.33 -3.61
N THR A 39 4.94 8.54 -4.07
CA THR A 39 5.82 7.44 -4.40
C THR A 39 6.13 6.60 -3.17
N VAL A 40 6.40 7.25 -2.06
CA VAL A 40 6.68 6.55 -0.81
C VAL A 40 5.46 5.75 -0.37
N VAL A 41 4.29 6.36 -0.40
CA VAL A 41 3.05 5.69 0.00
C VAL A 41 2.79 4.49 -0.90
N ARG A 42 2.99 4.65 -2.19
CA ARG A 42 2.78 3.56 -3.13
C ARG A 42 3.73 2.41 -2.86
N SER A 43 4.99 2.71 -2.61
CA SER A 43 5.98 1.68 -2.31
C SER A 43 5.62 0.93 -1.05
N GLU A 44 5.19 1.65 -0.04
CA GLU A 44 4.82 1.03 1.21
C GLU A 44 3.59 0.15 1.06
N LEU A 45 2.59 0.63 0.32
CA LEU A 45 1.41 -0.18 0.06
C LEU A 45 1.77 -1.44 -0.69
N GLN A 46 2.63 -1.32 -1.68
CA GLN A 46 3.02 -2.48 -2.45
C GLN A 46 3.74 -3.50 -1.58
N ALA A 47 4.61 -3.04 -0.70
CA ALA A 47 5.31 -3.94 0.21
C ALA A 47 4.34 -4.67 1.12
N LEU A 48 3.31 -3.97 1.59
CA LEU A 48 2.32 -4.60 2.46
C LEU A 48 1.47 -5.61 1.71
N TYR A 49 1.12 -5.32 0.47
CA TYR A 49 0.40 -6.28 -0.35
C TYR A 49 1.26 -7.51 -0.62
N GLU A 50 2.55 -7.30 -0.85
CA GLU A 50 3.46 -8.40 -1.08
C GLU A 50 3.56 -9.32 0.13
N VAL A 51 3.63 -8.74 1.31
CA VAL A 51 3.67 -9.52 2.53
C VAL A 51 2.42 -10.39 2.65
N GLY A 52 1.27 -9.81 2.34
CA GLY A 52 0.04 -10.57 2.38
C GLY A 52 0.03 -11.71 1.40
N ARG A 53 0.61 -11.48 0.23
CA ARG A 53 0.66 -12.48 -0.80
C ARG A 53 1.60 -13.61 -0.46
N ARG A 54 2.71 -13.29 0.19
CA ARG A 54 3.68 -14.28 0.54
C ARG A 54 3.36 -15.04 1.78
N GLN A 55 2.40 -14.57 2.57
CA GLN A 55 2.11 -15.17 3.76
C GLN A 55 1.54 -16.49 3.56
N PRO A 56 2.13 -17.44 4.01
CA PRO A 56 1.73 -18.73 3.67
C PRO A 56 0.53 -19.16 4.34
N SER A 57 0.26 -18.93 5.11
CA SER A 57 -0.77 -19.25 5.68
C SER A 57 -1.56 -20.14 5.20
N HIS A 58 -1.73 -20.49 5.35
CA HIS A 58 -2.67 -21.12 5.19
C HIS A 58 -3.10 -21.50 4.02
N ARG A 59 -3.25 -21.20 3.49
CA ARG A 59 -3.80 -21.49 2.47
C ARG A 59 -3.21 -22.30 1.78
N ALA A 60 -2.63 -22.47 1.91
CA ALA A 60 -1.97 -23.25 1.43
C ALA A 60 -2.24 -23.79 0.27
N ALA A 61 -2.49 -23.81 -0.21
CA ALA A 61 -2.69 -24.28 -1.20
C ALA A 61 -1.94 -24.76 -2.04
N PRO A 62 -1.71 -25.10 -2.41
CA PRO A 62 -1.00 -25.55 -3.07
C PRO A 62 -0.90 -25.68 -4.24
N THR A 63 -0.93 -25.78 -4.87
CA THR A 63 -0.73 -25.93 -5.86
C THR A 63 -0.09 -26.40 -6.63
N PRO A 64 0.08 -26.63 -6.97
CA PRO A 64 0.72 -27.00 -7.63
C PRO A 64 1.04 -27.00 -8.64
N GLN A 65 1.13 -27.10 -9.08
CA GLN A 65 1.51 -27.12 -9.91
C GLN A 65 1.99 -27.70 -10.64
N LEU A 66 2.09 -27.88 -10.94
CA LEU A 66 2.57 -28.33 -11.58
C LEU A 66 2.85 -28.83 -12.09
N ALA A 67 2.80 -28.93 -12.24
CA ALA A 67 3.11 -29.41 -12.72
C ALA A 67 3.32 -29.89 -13.21
#